data_27773d8cdf764c56b71cabd615dc4d37
#
_entry.id   27773d8cdf764c56b71cabd615dc4d37
#
_cell.length_a   1.000
_cell.length_b   1.000
_cell.length_c   1.000
_cell.angle_alpha   90.00
_cell.angle_beta   90.00
_cell.angle_gamma   90.00
#
_symmetry.space_group_name_H-M   'P 1'
#
loop_
_entity.id
_entity.type
_entity.pdbx_description
1 polymer ?
#
loop_
_entity_poly.entity_id
_entity_poly.type
_entity_poly.pdbx_seq_one_letter_code
_entity_poly.pdbx_strand_id
1 'polypeptide(L)'
;MKYIKLGKTDETVSTISLGTWAFGGPGTVGKNIPVGWADQSKDDSISVLKNSYDSGINHWDTADVYGDGKSEKIIGEAWKDISRSSIFLATKVGWDMGEYDYFYHPKLIKKNIDRSFKNLKTDYIDLLYLHHCNFKEDQYFFEAIEIIDDYQKAGKIRFLGISDWDCKKIMKFIDKYNFDVVQPYRNVMDSDYSSSGLKKYISENDLGVCFFSPIKHGLLTGKYLSPPTFQKGDHRLKIKEFFDQKTLNWMVENKKELVRKFSHHPNPVLHGLIGSLLEDSPTGCVLLGQRNIEQVEVAKTLGDALSKEDSGWVKNLYRKNHSK
;
A
#
# COMPACT_ATOMS: atom_id res chain seq x y z
N MET A 1 13.08 -14.23 0.32
CA MET A 1 12.32 -13.10 0.90
C MET A 1 12.85 -12.78 2.28
N LYS A 2 12.89 -11.51 2.67
CA LYS A 2 13.21 -11.05 4.03
C LYS A 2 11.92 -10.87 4.83
N TYR A 3 12.00 -11.03 6.13
CA TYR A 3 10.85 -10.91 7.03
C TYR A 3 11.17 -9.96 8.17
N ILE A 4 10.14 -9.32 8.70
CA ILE A 4 10.21 -8.45 9.86
C ILE A 4 9.04 -8.72 10.81
N LYS A 5 9.21 -8.31 12.05
CA LYS A 5 8.15 -8.20 13.02
C LYS A 5 7.35 -6.91 12.75
N LEU A 6 6.04 -7.04 12.51
CA LEU A 6 5.17 -5.90 12.21
C LEU A 6 4.80 -5.15 13.49
N GLY A 7 5.76 -4.43 14.05
CA GLY A 7 5.61 -3.71 15.31
C GLY A 7 5.05 -4.59 16.44
N LYS A 8 4.24 -3.98 17.31
CA LYS A 8 3.64 -4.63 18.48
C LYS A 8 2.62 -5.75 18.16
N THR A 9 2.32 -6.01 16.88
CA THR A 9 1.42 -7.11 16.49
C THR A 9 2.01 -8.50 16.76
N ASP A 10 3.33 -8.59 16.93
CA ASP A 10 4.11 -9.83 17.03
C ASP A 10 4.07 -10.71 15.77
N GLU A 11 3.36 -10.30 14.74
CA GLU A 11 3.28 -11.03 13.47
C GLU A 11 4.54 -10.85 12.62
N THR A 12 5.00 -11.95 12.04
CA THR A 12 6.14 -11.92 11.11
C THR A 12 5.64 -11.84 9.67
N VAL A 13 5.95 -10.73 9.01
CA VAL A 13 5.54 -10.47 7.63
C VAL A 13 6.73 -10.25 6.70
N SER A 14 6.54 -10.51 5.42
CA SER A 14 7.54 -10.19 4.40
C SER A 14 7.77 -8.67 4.32
N THR A 15 9.02 -8.24 4.20
CA THR A 15 9.38 -6.81 4.07
C THR A 15 8.84 -6.19 2.78
N ILE A 16 8.54 -7.02 1.78
CA ILE A 16 7.77 -6.63 0.59
C ILE A 16 6.38 -7.25 0.68
N SER A 17 5.37 -6.40 0.69
CA SER A 17 3.96 -6.80 0.69
C SER A 17 3.39 -6.77 -0.73
N LEU A 18 2.47 -7.68 -1.02
CA LEU A 18 1.75 -7.69 -2.29
C LEU A 18 0.59 -6.70 -2.26
N GLY A 19 0.68 -5.62 -3.05
CA GLY A 19 -0.44 -4.71 -3.30
C GLY A 19 -1.31 -5.19 -4.45
N THR A 20 -2.60 -5.35 -4.20
CA THR A 20 -3.55 -5.92 -5.16
C THR A 20 -4.51 -4.91 -5.80
N TRP A 21 -4.22 -3.63 -5.69
CA TRP A 21 -5.09 -2.59 -6.29
C TRP A 21 -5.35 -2.82 -7.78
N ALA A 22 -4.32 -3.25 -8.53
CA ALA A 22 -4.46 -3.54 -9.96
C ALA A 22 -5.46 -4.67 -10.26
N PHE A 23 -5.67 -5.63 -9.35
CA PHE A 23 -6.61 -6.74 -9.54
C PHE A 23 -8.07 -6.27 -9.64
N GLY A 24 -8.37 -5.09 -9.09
CA GLY A 24 -9.67 -4.45 -9.26
C GLY A 24 -9.98 -4.10 -10.72
N GLY A 25 -8.94 -3.92 -11.54
CA GLY A 25 -9.10 -3.43 -12.91
C GLY A 25 -9.43 -1.94 -12.97
N PRO A 26 -9.83 -1.41 -14.14
CA PRO A 26 -10.30 -0.05 -14.28
C PRO A 26 -11.61 0.14 -13.51
N GLY A 27 -11.73 1.25 -12.80
CA GLY A 27 -12.91 1.55 -11.99
C GLY A 27 -13.11 3.04 -11.78
N THR A 28 -14.23 3.41 -11.20
CA THR A 28 -14.52 4.78 -10.77
C THR A 28 -14.93 4.78 -9.31
N VAL A 29 -14.46 5.76 -8.53
CA VAL A 29 -14.97 6.07 -7.19
C VAL A 29 -15.80 7.35 -7.29
N GLY A 30 -16.99 7.34 -6.66
CA GLY A 30 -17.94 8.45 -6.77
C GLY A 30 -18.44 8.68 -8.21
N LYS A 31 -18.91 9.90 -8.48
CA LYS A 31 -19.52 10.25 -9.78
C LYS A 31 -18.49 10.44 -10.92
N ASN A 32 -17.58 9.54 -11.20
CA ASN A 32 -16.63 9.55 -12.34
C ASN A 32 -15.15 9.83 -12.05
N ILE A 33 -14.64 9.56 -10.86
CA ILE A 33 -13.20 9.64 -10.63
C ILE A 33 -12.56 8.31 -11.03
N PRO A 34 -11.79 8.20 -12.14
CA PRO A 34 -11.13 6.94 -12.50
C PRO A 34 -10.14 6.57 -11.40
N VAL A 35 -10.34 5.40 -10.83
CA VAL A 35 -9.45 4.79 -9.86
C VAL A 35 -9.29 3.34 -10.27
N GLY A 36 -8.08 2.91 -10.51
CA GLY A 36 -7.83 1.55 -10.88
C GLY A 36 -6.69 1.43 -11.88
N TRP A 37 -6.53 0.25 -12.41
CA TRP A 37 -5.48 -0.09 -13.35
C TRP A 37 -6.11 -0.80 -14.54
N ALA A 38 -5.85 -0.28 -15.74
CA ALA A 38 -6.20 -0.97 -16.96
C ALA A 38 -5.27 -2.18 -17.18
N ASP A 39 -5.70 -3.10 -18.05
CA ASP A 39 -4.89 -4.26 -18.51
C ASP A 39 -4.46 -5.22 -17.41
N GLN A 40 -5.35 -5.56 -16.47
CA GLN A 40 -5.14 -6.62 -15.51
C GLN A 40 -6.18 -7.70 -15.69
N SER A 41 -5.76 -8.89 -16.15
CA SER A 41 -6.64 -10.05 -16.26
C SER A 41 -6.82 -10.74 -14.89
N LYS A 42 -7.88 -11.55 -14.80
CA LYS A 42 -8.08 -12.40 -13.61
C LYS A 42 -7.01 -13.49 -13.54
N ASP A 43 -6.64 -14.08 -14.65
CA ASP A 43 -5.67 -15.18 -14.70
C ASP A 43 -4.27 -14.70 -14.33
N ASP A 44 -3.85 -13.50 -14.79
CA ASP A 44 -2.61 -12.87 -14.34
C ASP A 44 -2.64 -12.63 -12.83
N SER A 45 -3.77 -12.15 -12.30
CA SER A 45 -3.92 -11.88 -10.86
C SER A 45 -3.80 -13.16 -10.02
N ILE A 46 -4.42 -14.25 -10.44
CA ILE A 46 -4.30 -15.56 -9.79
C ILE A 46 -2.86 -16.08 -9.88
N SER A 47 -2.23 -15.93 -11.03
CA SER A 47 -0.83 -16.32 -11.23
C SER A 47 0.11 -15.52 -10.30
N VAL A 48 -0.14 -14.21 -10.13
CA VAL A 48 0.61 -13.37 -9.19
C VAL A 48 0.42 -13.85 -7.75
N LEU A 49 -0.81 -14.14 -7.30
CA LEU A 49 -1.06 -14.64 -5.94
C LEU A 49 -0.26 -15.90 -5.65
N LYS A 50 -0.31 -16.87 -6.57
CA LYS A 50 0.41 -18.14 -6.42
C LYS A 50 1.93 -17.93 -6.40
N ASN A 51 2.48 -17.19 -7.36
CA ASN A 51 3.92 -16.94 -7.41
C ASN A 51 4.42 -16.09 -6.23
N SER A 52 3.60 -15.15 -5.73
CA SER A 52 3.92 -14.37 -4.53
C SER A 52 4.01 -15.27 -3.30
N TYR A 53 3.06 -16.18 -3.12
CA TYR A 53 3.08 -17.19 -2.06
C TYR A 53 4.33 -18.08 -2.16
N ASP A 54 4.59 -18.66 -3.33
CA ASP A 54 5.76 -19.53 -3.58
C ASP A 54 7.09 -18.78 -3.36
N SER A 55 7.11 -17.45 -3.56
CA SER A 55 8.25 -16.57 -3.30
C SER A 55 8.38 -16.13 -1.83
N GLY A 56 7.46 -16.56 -0.96
CA GLY A 56 7.45 -16.23 0.47
C GLY A 56 6.90 -14.83 0.79
N ILE A 57 6.16 -14.20 -0.11
CA ILE A 57 5.44 -12.95 0.17
C ILE A 57 4.15 -13.30 0.89
N ASN A 58 4.16 -13.20 2.22
CA ASN A 58 3.05 -13.62 3.08
C ASN A 58 2.14 -12.48 3.57
N HIS A 59 2.44 -11.22 3.23
CA HIS A 59 1.58 -10.07 3.52
C HIS A 59 0.90 -9.60 2.24
N TRP A 60 -0.43 -9.76 2.18
CA TRP A 60 -1.25 -9.35 1.05
C TRP A 60 -2.20 -8.23 1.46
N ASP A 61 -2.25 -7.17 0.66
CA ASP A 61 -3.05 -5.97 0.92
C ASP A 61 -4.05 -5.72 -0.20
N THR A 62 -5.31 -5.54 0.17
CA THR A 62 -6.42 -5.20 -0.72
C THR A 62 -7.29 -4.09 -0.12
N ALA A 63 -8.47 -3.84 -0.67
CA ALA A 63 -9.52 -2.99 -0.12
C ALA A 63 -10.90 -3.34 -0.72
N ASP A 64 -11.96 -3.05 0.03
CA ASP A 64 -13.35 -3.25 -0.36
C ASP A 64 -13.74 -2.54 -1.66
N VAL A 65 -13.13 -1.40 -1.95
CA VAL A 65 -13.40 -0.58 -3.15
C VAL A 65 -12.55 -0.96 -4.37
N TYR A 66 -11.56 -1.85 -4.25
CA TYR A 66 -10.71 -2.22 -5.40
C TYR A 66 -11.52 -3.03 -6.41
N GLY A 67 -11.99 -2.31 -7.46
CA GLY A 67 -12.89 -2.86 -8.46
C GLY A 67 -14.23 -3.31 -7.87
N ASP A 68 -14.76 -2.58 -6.89
CA ASP A 68 -15.97 -2.91 -6.15
C ASP A 68 -15.97 -4.35 -5.60
N GLY A 69 -14.90 -4.66 -4.87
CA GLY A 69 -14.68 -5.98 -4.27
C GLY A 69 -14.13 -7.06 -5.22
N LYS A 70 -13.83 -6.71 -6.47
CA LYS A 70 -13.25 -7.69 -7.43
C LYS A 70 -11.88 -8.20 -6.95
N SER A 71 -11.03 -7.32 -6.43
CA SER A 71 -9.72 -7.70 -5.90
C SER A 71 -9.86 -8.69 -4.73
N GLU A 72 -10.76 -8.43 -3.79
CA GLU A 72 -11.06 -9.34 -2.68
C GLU A 72 -11.58 -10.71 -3.16
N LYS A 73 -12.48 -10.71 -4.16
CA LYS A 73 -13.01 -11.97 -4.73
C LYS A 73 -11.93 -12.83 -5.38
N ILE A 74 -10.97 -12.19 -6.06
CA ILE A 74 -9.81 -12.89 -6.65
C ILE A 74 -8.94 -13.50 -5.55
N ILE A 75 -8.65 -12.76 -4.48
CA ILE A 75 -7.91 -13.29 -3.33
C ILE A 75 -8.67 -14.47 -2.68
N GLY A 76 -9.99 -14.34 -2.49
CA GLY A 76 -10.81 -15.39 -1.92
C GLY A 76 -10.84 -16.70 -2.75
N GLU A 77 -10.46 -16.66 -4.04
CA GLU A 77 -10.30 -17.87 -4.85
C GLU A 77 -8.95 -18.57 -4.60
N ALA A 78 -7.95 -17.86 -4.10
CA ALA A 78 -6.62 -18.43 -3.85
C ALA A 78 -6.60 -19.49 -2.76
N TRP A 79 -7.56 -19.48 -1.82
CA TRP A 79 -7.64 -20.45 -0.73
C TRP A 79 -7.93 -21.90 -1.16
N LYS A 80 -8.19 -22.12 -2.45
CA LYS A 80 -8.28 -23.48 -3.02
C LYS A 80 -6.92 -24.17 -3.07
N ASP A 81 -5.86 -23.37 -3.27
CA ASP A 81 -4.49 -23.86 -3.49
C ASP A 81 -3.52 -23.38 -2.41
N ILE A 82 -3.88 -22.35 -1.65
CA ILE A 82 -3.03 -21.71 -0.64
C ILE A 82 -3.75 -21.74 0.71
N SER A 83 -3.06 -22.19 1.76
CA SER A 83 -3.62 -22.14 3.11
C SER A 83 -3.86 -20.69 3.53
N ARG A 84 -5.10 -20.36 3.93
CA ARG A 84 -5.46 -19.01 4.42
C ARG A 84 -4.57 -18.54 5.58
N SER A 85 -4.21 -19.45 6.49
CA SER A 85 -3.37 -19.16 7.66
C SER A 85 -1.90 -18.85 7.33
N SER A 86 -1.46 -19.13 6.08
CA SER A 86 -0.11 -18.77 5.64
C SER A 86 0.02 -17.32 5.21
N ILE A 87 -1.09 -16.59 5.10
CA ILE A 87 -1.12 -15.22 4.60
C ILE A 87 -1.62 -14.28 5.69
N PHE A 88 -0.83 -13.26 6.00
CA PHE A 88 -1.27 -12.08 6.74
C PHE A 88 -2.04 -11.18 5.78
N LEU A 89 -3.37 -11.22 5.89
CA LEU A 89 -4.28 -10.57 4.95
C LEU A 89 -4.78 -9.24 5.50
N ALA A 90 -4.49 -8.17 4.79
CA ALA A 90 -5.00 -6.83 5.06
C ALA A 90 -6.07 -6.42 4.05
N THR A 91 -7.17 -5.83 4.51
CA THR A 91 -8.14 -5.11 3.68
C THR A 91 -8.50 -3.78 4.32
N LYS A 92 -9.31 -2.97 3.64
CA LYS A 92 -9.62 -1.60 4.07
C LYS A 92 -11.08 -1.29 3.81
N VAL A 93 -11.65 -0.41 4.64
CA VAL A 93 -12.99 0.16 4.47
C VAL A 93 -12.97 1.67 4.60
N GLY A 94 -13.96 2.36 3.99
CA GLY A 94 -14.16 3.79 4.20
C GLY A 94 -14.28 4.66 2.96
N TRP A 95 -13.87 4.22 1.76
CA TRP A 95 -14.00 5.01 0.53
C TRP A 95 -15.38 4.97 -0.12
N ASP A 96 -16.22 4.04 0.25
CA ASP A 96 -17.59 3.98 -0.24
C ASP A 96 -18.47 4.88 0.64
N MET A 97 -19.21 5.80 0.02
CA MET A 97 -20.24 6.59 0.70
C MET A 97 -21.65 6.03 0.50
N GLY A 98 -21.82 5.11 -0.49
CA GLY A 98 -23.12 4.56 -0.83
C GLY A 98 -24.13 5.67 -1.17
N GLU A 99 -25.25 5.66 -0.45
CA GLU A 99 -26.32 6.67 -0.52
C GLU A 99 -26.18 7.81 0.51
N TYR A 100 -25.15 7.76 1.35
CA TYR A 100 -24.92 8.72 2.44
C TYR A 100 -24.05 9.89 1.98
N ASP A 101 -24.11 11.01 2.69
CA ASP A 101 -23.39 12.24 2.39
C ASP A 101 -21.97 12.30 3.00
N TYR A 102 -21.55 11.25 3.72
CA TYR A 102 -20.24 11.16 4.34
C TYR A 102 -19.68 9.73 4.35
N PHE A 103 -18.37 9.66 4.41
CA PHE A 103 -17.63 8.41 4.62
C PHE A 103 -17.84 7.86 6.03
N TYR A 104 -17.67 6.56 6.21
CA TYR A 104 -17.75 5.90 7.51
C TYR A 104 -19.15 5.89 8.16
N HIS A 105 -20.21 6.05 7.36
CA HIS A 105 -21.57 5.88 7.91
C HIS A 105 -21.72 4.47 8.52
N PRO A 106 -22.19 4.33 9.78
CA PRO A 106 -22.17 3.07 10.53
C PRO A 106 -22.78 1.88 9.80
N LYS A 107 -23.96 2.07 9.20
CA LYS A 107 -24.63 1.00 8.42
C LYS A 107 -23.81 0.56 7.21
N LEU A 108 -23.09 1.49 6.59
CA LEU A 108 -22.29 1.21 5.41
C LEU A 108 -20.98 0.50 5.78
N ILE A 109 -20.32 0.93 6.85
CA ILE A 109 -19.11 0.27 7.37
C ILE A 109 -19.40 -1.18 7.71
N LYS A 110 -20.46 -1.46 8.46
CA LYS A 110 -20.88 -2.83 8.78
C LYS A 110 -21.13 -3.65 7.51
N LYS A 111 -21.94 -3.11 6.58
CA LYS A 111 -22.22 -3.76 5.28
C LYS A 111 -20.96 -4.08 4.49
N ASN A 112 -20.00 -3.15 4.45
CA ASN A 112 -18.77 -3.32 3.69
C ASN A 112 -17.83 -4.34 4.34
N ILE A 113 -17.72 -4.35 5.67
CA ILE A 113 -16.96 -5.39 6.39
C ILE A 113 -17.56 -6.78 6.12
N ASP A 114 -18.88 -6.94 6.25
CA ASP A 114 -19.56 -8.21 5.98
C ASP A 114 -19.37 -8.64 4.51
N ARG A 115 -19.39 -7.68 3.57
CA ARG A 115 -19.09 -7.91 2.14
C ARG A 115 -17.65 -8.39 1.94
N SER A 116 -16.68 -7.79 2.64
CA SER A 116 -15.27 -8.19 2.57
C SER A 116 -15.06 -9.63 3.03
N PHE A 117 -15.67 -10.05 4.13
CA PHE A 117 -15.64 -11.46 4.56
C PHE A 117 -16.16 -12.41 3.50
N LYS A 118 -17.29 -12.06 2.88
CA LYS A 118 -17.91 -12.86 1.81
C LYS A 118 -17.03 -12.93 0.55
N ASN A 119 -16.46 -11.79 0.14
CA ASN A 119 -15.59 -11.71 -1.03
C ASN A 119 -14.29 -12.49 -0.82
N LEU A 120 -13.65 -12.28 0.32
CA LEU A 120 -12.39 -12.90 0.72
C LEU A 120 -12.55 -14.38 1.10
N LYS A 121 -13.79 -14.88 1.27
CA LYS A 121 -14.09 -16.27 1.64
C LYS A 121 -13.28 -16.73 2.86
N THR A 122 -13.29 -15.94 3.90
CA THR A 122 -12.55 -16.19 5.15
C THR A 122 -13.38 -15.83 6.36
N ASP A 123 -13.15 -16.51 7.48
CA ASP A 123 -13.83 -16.25 8.74
C ASP A 123 -13.13 -15.17 9.59
N TYR A 124 -11.90 -14.80 9.21
CA TYR A 124 -11.14 -13.76 9.89
C TYR A 124 -10.31 -12.92 8.91
N ILE A 125 -10.07 -11.66 9.28
CA ILE A 125 -9.16 -10.72 8.62
C ILE A 125 -8.02 -10.43 9.59
N ASP A 126 -6.76 -10.55 9.14
CA ASP A 126 -5.64 -10.26 10.01
C ASP A 126 -5.56 -8.78 10.33
N LEU A 127 -5.72 -7.90 9.35
CA LEU A 127 -5.62 -6.47 9.53
C LEU A 127 -6.71 -5.73 8.73
N LEU A 128 -7.54 -4.96 9.42
CA LEU A 128 -8.48 -4.05 8.79
C LEU A 128 -7.95 -2.61 8.92
N TYR A 129 -7.88 -1.86 7.82
CA TYR A 129 -7.56 -0.45 7.86
C TYR A 129 -8.80 0.43 7.74
N LEU A 130 -8.82 1.52 8.49
CA LEU A 130 -9.53 2.73 8.07
C LEU A 130 -8.77 3.31 6.88
N HIS A 131 -9.40 3.33 5.69
CA HIS A 131 -8.72 3.55 4.41
C HIS A 131 -8.21 4.98 4.21
N HIS A 132 -8.80 5.93 4.94
CA HIS A 132 -8.40 7.34 5.00
C HIS A 132 -8.97 8.02 6.25
N CYS A 133 -8.50 9.24 6.55
CA CYS A 133 -8.89 10.03 7.73
C CYS A 133 -9.89 11.16 7.41
N ASN A 134 -10.78 10.98 6.42
CA ASN A 134 -11.80 11.99 6.08
C ASN A 134 -13.12 11.68 6.80
N PHE A 135 -13.11 11.81 8.11
CA PHE A 135 -14.26 11.52 8.97
C PHE A 135 -15.23 12.71 9.10
N LYS A 136 -15.20 13.72 8.30
CA LYS A 136 -16.07 14.92 8.39
C LYS A 136 -16.11 15.51 9.81
N GLU A 137 -16.49 14.72 10.81
CA GLU A 137 -16.54 15.04 12.25
C GLU A 137 -15.91 13.89 13.07
N ASP A 138 -15.37 14.19 14.26
CA ASP A 138 -14.75 13.20 15.15
C ASP A 138 -15.73 12.08 15.55
N GLN A 139 -17.02 12.40 15.66
CA GLN A 139 -18.08 11.44 15.95
C GLN A 139 -18.06 10.26 14.98
N TYR A 140 -17.93 10.50 13.68
CA TYR A 140 -17.95 9.43 12.66
C TYR A 140 -16.74 8.51 12.73
N PHE A 141 -15.61 9.03 13.24
CA PHE A 141 -14.46 8.20 13.59
C PHE A 141 -14.81 7.23 14.72
N PHE A 142 -15.38 7.72 15.83
CA PHE A 142 -15.70 6.88 16.97
C PHE A 142 -16.80 5.86 16.66
N GLU A 143 -17.83 6.24 15.91
CA GLU A 143 -18.87 5.30 15.45
C GLU A 143 -18.30 4.17 14.58
N ALA A 144 -17.32 4.47 13.70
CA ALA A 144 -16.64 3.44 12.92
C ALA A 144 -15.80 2.52 13.80
N ILE A 145 -15.11 3.05 14.80
CA ILE A 145 -14.33 2.27 15.76
C ILE A 145 -15.23 1.32 16.56
N GLU A 146 -16.36 1.80 17.10
CA GLU A 146 -17.28 0.95 17.86
C GLU A 146 -17.75 -0.28 17.07
N ILE A 147 -18.06 -0.10 15.79
CA ILE A 147 -18.45 -1.22 14.91
C ILE A 147 -17.28 -2.20 14.72
N ILE A 148 -16.08 -1.70 14.51
CA ILE A 148 -14.90 -2.55 14.27
C ILE A 148 -14.52 -3.30 15.55
N ASP A 149 -14.65 -2.67 16.72
CA ASP A 149 -14.42 -3.30 18.02
C ASP A 149 -15.32 -4.53 18.24
N ASP A 150 -16.56 -4.50 17.77
CA ASP A 150 -17.44 -5.67 17.85
C ASP A 150 -16.91 -6.85 17.02
N TYR A 151 -16.35 -6.57 15.84
CA TYR A 151 -15.68 -7.63 15.03
C TYR A 151 -14.39 -8.13 15.69
N GLN A 152 -13.62 -7.24 16.35
CA GLN A 152 -12.42 -7.63 17.10
C GLN A 152 -12.76 -8.49 18.32
N LYS A 153 -13.75 -8.10 19.10
CA LYS A 153 -14.27 -8.90 20.25
C LYS A 153 -14.78 -10.28 19.81
N ALA A 154 -15.36 -10.35 18.61
CA ALA A 154 -15.80 -11.61 18.00
C ALA A 154 -14.65 -12.46 17.39
N GLY A 155 -13.40 -12.00 17.46
CA GLY A 155 -12.24 -12.66 16.88
C GLY A 155 -12.19 -12.67 15.35
N LYS A 156 -13.02 -11.86 14.70
CA LYS A 156 -13.11 -11.79 13.23
C LYS A 156 -12.09 -10.83 12.62
N ILE A 157 -11.69 -9.80 13.34
CA ILE A 157 -10.62 -8.87 12.95
C ILE A 157 -9.56 -8.95 14.04
N ARG A 158 -8.31 -9.26 13.66
CA ARG A 158 -7.23 -9.42 14.63
C ARG A 158 -6.60 -8.08 15.00
N PHE A 159 -6.28 -7.27 14.00
CA PHE A 159 -5.58 -5.99 14.18
C PHE A 159 -6.33 -4.87 13.44
N LEU A 160 -6.21 -3.65 13.97
CA LEU A 160 -6.75 -2.45 13.36
C LEU A 160 -5.64 -1.49 12.96
N GLY A 161 -5.74 -0.97 11.73
CA GLY A 161 -4.81 0.01 11.20
C GLY A 161 -5.49 1.30 10.75
N ILE A 162 -4.67 2.33 10.52
CA ILE A 162 -5.10 3.61 9.98
C ILE A 162 -4.25 3.99 8.77
N SER A 163 -4.87 4.53 7.72
CA SER A 163 -4.22 4.91 6.48
C SER A 163 -4.64 6.30 6.02
N ASP A 164 -3.76 7.02 5.35
CA ASP A 164 -4.07 8.22 4.56
C ASP A 164 -2.89 8.59 3.65
N TRP A 165 -3.17 9.37 2.59
CA TRP A 165 -2.14 10.04 1.77
C TRP A 165 -1.45 11.18 2.53
N ASP A 166 -2.13 11.78 3.49
CA ASP A 166 -1.64 12.91 4.29
C ASP A 166 -1.29 12.44 5.70
N CYS A 167 -0.01 12.37 6.00
CA CYS A 167 0.48 11.98 7.33
C CYS A 167 -0.01 12.91 8.45
N LYS A 168 -0.30 14.19 8.15
CA LYS A 168 -0.86 15.11 9.14
C LYS A 168 -2.31 14.75 9.51
N LYS A 169 -3.07 14.19 8.55
CA LYS A 169 -4.41 13.67 8.87
C LYS A 169 -4.34 12.44 9.74
N ILE A 170 -3.39 11.52 9.48
CA ILE A 170 -3.17 10.38 10.36
C ILE A 170 -2.87 10.86 11.78
N MET A 171 -1.98 11.86 11.95
CA MET A 171 -1.60 12.42 13.25
C MET A 171 -2.76 13.04 14.05
N LYS A 172 -3.87 13.40 13.41
CA LYS A 172 -5.08 13.90 14.11
C LYS A 172 -5.88 12.80 14.81
N PHE A 173 -5.71 11.55 14.38
CA PHE A 173 -6.53 10.44 14.85
C PHE A 173 -5.74 9.31 15.49
N ILE A 174 -4.43 9.25 15.27
CA ILE A 174 -3.59 8.10 15.65
C ILE A 174 -3.53 7.88 17.16
N ASP A 175 -3.66 8.93 17.97
CA ASP A 175 -3.68 8.88 19.43
C ASP A 175 -5.09 8.72 20.04
N LYS A 176 -6.13 8.81 19.21
CA LYS A 176 -7.53 8.66 19.66
C LYS A 176 -7.96 7.21 19.82
N TYR A 177 -7.15 6.28 19.34
CA TYR A 177 -7.38 4.83 19.45
C TYR A 177 -6.05 4.07 19.46
N ASN A 178 -6.04 2.88 20.04
CA ASN A 178 -4.83 2.05 20.10
C ASN A 178 -4.63 1.25 18.80
N PHE A 179 -4.25 1.94 17.72
CA PHE A 179 -3.94 1.28 16.45
C PHE A 179 -2.71 0.37 16.54
N ASP A 180 -2.73 -0.70 15.75
CA ASP A 180 -1.63 -1.66 15.67
C ASP A 180 -0.67 -1.34 14.53
N VAL A 181 -1.22 -0.90 13.37
CA VAL A 181 -0.45 -0.68 12.13
C VAL A 181 -0.87 0.63 11.48
N VAL A 182 0.11 1.32 10.87
CA VAL A 182 -0.13 2.54 10.09
C VAL A 182 0.24 2.30 8.64
N GLN A 183 -0.61 2.75 7.71
CA GLN A 183 -0.30 2.68 6.28
C GLN A 183 -0.25 4.10 5.68
N PRO A 184 0.91 4.79 5.75
CA PRO A 184 1.07 6.13 5.22
C PRO A 184 1.55 6.10 3.76
N TYR A 185 1.19 7.14 2.99
CA TYR A 185 1.83 7.44 1.72
C TYR A 185 3.32 7.70 1.92
N ARG A 186 4.18 6.99 1.19
CA ARG A 186 5.63 7.15 1.33
C ARG A 186 6.40 6.76 0.07
N ASN A 187 7.25 7.64 -0.39
CA ASN A 187 8.32 7.38 -1.37
C ASN A 187 9.50 8.31 -1.12
N VAL A 188 10.59 8.16 -1.87
CA VAL A 188 11.83 8.92 -1.65
C VAL A 188 11.71 10.42 -1.91
N MET A 189 10.67 10.89 -2.62
CA MET A 189 10.39 12.32 -2.83
C MET A 189 9.61 12.94 -1.67
N ASP A 190 8.87 12.12 -0.92
CA ASP A 190 8.00 12.59 0.14
C ASP A 190 8.77 12.89 1.43
N SER A 191 8.42 13.99 2.10
CA SER A 191 8.97 14.41 3.38
C SER A 191 7.98 14.32 4.54
N ASP A 192 6.68 14.17 4.25
CA ASP A 192 5.61 14.33 5.23
C ASP A 192 5.63 13.26 6.31
N TYR A 193 6.07 12.05 5.99
CA TYR A 193 6.26 10.98 6.97
C TYR A 193 7.16 11.39 8.15
N SER A 194 8.23 12.15 7.87
CA SER A 194 9.13 12.63 8.93
C SER A 194 8.70 13.99 9.49
N SER A 195 8.26 14.93 8.62
CA SER A 195 7.96 16.30 9.03
C SER A 195 6.66 16.45 9.82
N SER A 196 5.70 15.54 9.65
CA SER A 196 4.45 15.49 10.42
C SER A 196 4.64 14.99 11.87
N GLY A 197 5.77 14.36 12.17
CA GLY A 197 6.00 13.66 13.45
C GLY A 197 5.58 12.18 13.43
N LEU A 198 4.95 11.69 12.34
CA LEU A 198 4.42 10.33 12.27
C LEU A 198 5.53 9.26 12.44
N LYS A 199 6.71 9.46 11.81
CA LYS A 199 7.86 8.55 11.99
C LYS A 199 8.25 8.38 13.45
N LYS A 200 8.30 9.50 14.19
CA LYS A 200 8.64 9.50 15.62
C LYS A 200 7.55 8.77 16.42
N TYR A 201 6.29 9.09 16.19
CA TYR A 201 5.16 8.46 16.89
C TYR A 201 5.13 6.94 16.70
N ILE A 202 5.32 6.45 15.48
CA ILE A 202 5.37 5.01 15.15
C ILE A 202 6.50 4.34 15.94
N SER A 203 7.70 4.94 15.95
CA SER A 203 8.86 4.39 16.67
C SER A 203 8.68 4.35 18.19
N GLU A 204 8.06 5.39 18.77
CA GLU A 204 7.84 5.49 20.23
C GLU A 204 6.74 4.55 20.74
N ASN A 205 5.82 4.13 19.86
CA ASN A 205 4.69 3.27 20.20
C ASN A 205 4.80 1.84 19.62
N ASP A 206 5.95 1.49 19.04
CA ASP A 206 6.22 0.20 18.39
C ASP A 206 5.10 -0.23 17.41
N LEU A 207 4.58 0.73 16.63
CA LEU A 207 3.54 0.43 15.65
C LEU A 207 4.14 -0.24 14.42
N GLY A 208 3.41 -1.19 13.84
CA GLY A 208 3.70 -1.69 12.51
C GLY A 208 3.50 -0.58 11.47
N VAL A 209 4.27 -0.58 10.38
CA VAL A 209 4.06 0.35 9.28
C VAL A 209 4.11 -0.35 7.92
N CYS A 210 3.19 -0.01 7.02
CA CYS A 210 3.16 -0.51 5.66
C CYS A 210 3.15 0.66 4.68
N PHE A 211 4.30 1.00 4.08
CA PHE A 211 4.42 2.14 3.19
C PHE A 211 3.76 1.88 1.84
N PHE A 212 2.75 2.66 1.47
CA PHE A 212 2.15 2.55 0.14
C PHE A 212 2.66 3.61 -0.83
N SER A 213 2.52 3.34 -2.14
CA SER A 213 3.02 4.19 -3.24
C SER A 213 4.54 4.39 -3.29
N PRO A 214 5.34 3.37 -2.99
CA PRO A 214 6.79 3.51 -2.81
C PRO A 214 7.53 3.98 -4.06
N ILE A 215 7.00 3.68 -5.24
CA ILE A 215 7.58 4.03 -6.54
C ILE A 215 6.72 5.02 -7.35
N LYS A 216 5.76 5.69 -6.68
CA LYS A 216 4.83 6.66 -7.30
C LYS A 216 4.25 6.14 -8.62
N HIS A 217 3.57 4.98 -8.53
CA HIS A 217 2.95 4.28 -9.68
C HIS A 217 3.92 3.92 -10.82
N GLY A 218 5.20 3.76 -10.51
CA GLY A 218 6.25 3.44 -11.48
C GLY A 218 6.97 4.67 -12.03
N LEU A 219 6.58 5.89 -11.70
CA LEU A 219 7.25 7.11 -12.16
C LEU A 219 8.72 7.15 -11.74
N LEU A 220 9.00 6.84 -10.47
CA LEU A 220 10.35 6.97 -9.89
C LEU A 220 11.36 5.98 -10.47
N THR A 221 10.91 4.97 -11.20
CA THR A 221 11.81 3.96 -11.79
C THR A 221 12.61 4.46 -12.99
N GLY A 222 12.26 5.63 -13.54
CA GLY A 222 12.92 6.18 -14.74
C GLY A 222 12.75 5.32 -16.00
N LYS A 223 11.68 4.53 -16.10
CA LYS A 223 11.42 3.67 -17.26
C LYS A 223 10.79 4.40 -18.45
N TYR A 224 10.21 5.58 -18.22
CA TYR A 224 9.51 6.34 -19.25
C TYR A 224 10.46 7.37 -19.87
N LEU A 225 10.77 7.19 -21.15
CA LEU A 225 11.63 8.11 -21.93
C LEU A 225 10.84 9.29 -22.52
N SER A 226 9.53 9.11 -22.68
CA SER A 226 8.59 10.10 -23.18
C SER A 226 7.23 9.89 -22.49
N PRO A 227 6.31 10.87 -22.58
CA PRO A 227 4.97 10.74 -22.03
C PRO A 227 4.28 9.45 -22.48
N PRO A 228 3.91 8.55 -21.55
CA PRO A 228 3.25 7.30 -21.89
C PRO A 228 1.79 7.49 -22.26
N THR A 229 1.24 6.58 -23.04
CA THR A 229 -0.20 6.46 -23.25
C THR A 229 -0.76 5.48 -22.23
N PHE A 230 -1.80 5.87 -21.50
CA PHE A 230 -2.55 5.02 -20.59
C PHE A 230 -3.98 4.83 -21.10
N GLN A 231 -4.55 3.66 -20.87
CA GLN A 231 -5.92 3.39 -21.26
C GLN A 231 -6.93 4.15 -20.38
N LYS A 232 -8.14 4.33 -20.91
CA LYS A 232 -9.25 4.96 -20.18
C LYS A 232 -9.52 4.22 -18.86
N GLY A 233 -9.65 4.96 -17.77
CA GLY A 233 -9.87 4.39 -16.43
C GLY A 233 -8.60 4.05 -15.65
N ASP A 234 -7.41 4.25 -16.25
CA ASP A 234 -6.14 4.12 -15.54
C ASP A 234 -5.88 5.34 -14.66
N HIS A 235 -5.58 5.11 -13.39
CA HIS A 235 -5.33 6.16 -12.39
C HIS A 235 -4.20 7.12 -12.79
N ARG A 236 -3.18 6.64 -13.51
CA ARG A 236 -2.02 7.42 -13.94
C ARG A 236 -2.36 8.56 -14.88
N LEU A 237 -3.51 8.53 -15.56
CA LEU A 237 -4.01 9.64 -16.39
C LEU A 237 -4.17 10.95 -15.62
N LYS A 238 -4.27 10.90 -14.28
CA LYS A 238 -4.42 12.09 -13.43
C LYS A 238 -3.12 12.63 -12.87
N ILE A 239 -2.03 11.88 -13.03
CA ILE A 239 -0.73 12.23 -12.47
C ILE A 239 0.05 13.01 -13.52
N LYS A 240 0.03 14.35 -13.39
CA LYS A 240 0.59 15.27 -14.38
C LYS A 240 2.07 15.02 -14.69
N GLU A 241 2.83 14.54 -13.72
CA GLU A 241 4.25 14.25 -13.85
C GLU A 241 4.57 13.19 -14.91
N PHE A 242 3.64 12.27 -15.23
CA PHE A 242 3.82 11.33 -16.34
C PHE A 242 3.81 12.01 -17.72
N PHE A 243 3.28 13.22 -17.81
CA PHE A 243 3.14 13.96 -19.06
C PHE A 243 4.11 15.16 -19.14
N ASP A 244 4.95 15.34 -18.14
CA ASP A 244 6.00 16.36 -18.12
C ASP A 244 7.36 15.77 -18.51
N GLN A 245 7.83 16.09 -19.72
CA GLN A 245 9.09 15.58 -20.26
C GLN A 245 10.30 15.92 -19.37
N LYS A 246 10.30 17.10 -18.72
CA LYS A 246 11.38 17.49 -17.81
C LYS A 246 11.48 16.54 -16.61
N THR A 247 10.34 16.22 -16.02
CA THR A 247 10.26 15.23 -14.92
C THR A 247 10.71 13.84 -15.39
N LEU A 248 10.26 13.40 -16.57
CA LEU A 248 10.67 12.09 -17.08
C LEU A 248 12.18 12.01 -17.32
N ASN A 249 12.77 13.04 -17.92
CA ASN A 249 14.22 13.11 -18.11
C ASN A 249 14.98 13.05 -16.79
N TRP A 250 14.50 13.77 -15.77
CA TRP A 250 15.07 13.69 -14.42
C TRP A 250 15.00 12.29 -13.82
N MET A 251 13.87 11.58 -13.97
CA MET A 251 13.75 10.19 -13.51
C MET A 251 14.72 9.26 -14.25
N VAL A 252 14.95 9.49 -15.54
CA VAL A 252 15.91 8.71 -16.34
C VAL A 252 17.34 8.93 -15.85
N GLU A 253 17.73 10.16 -15.54
CA GLU A 253 19.07 10.44 -14.99
C GLU A 253 19.23 9.82 -13.59
N ASN A 254 18.22 9.93 -12.73
CA ASN A 254 18.25 9.26 -11.42
C ASN A 254 18.38 7.74 -11.54
N LYS A 255 17.71 7.13 -12.53
CA LYS A 255 17.88 5.70 -12.82
C LYS A 255 19.32 5.34 -13.11
N LYS A 256 20.04 6.14 -13.95
CA LYS A 256 21.44 5.89 -14.28
C LYS A 256 22.33 5.92 -13.03
N GLU A 257 22.10 6.89 -12.14
CA GLU A 257 22.81 7.01 -10.88
C GLU A 257 22.57 5.83 -9.95
N LEU A 258 21.32 5.37 -9.82
CA LEU A 258 20.97 4.19 -9.02
C LEU A 258 21.61 2.93 -9.58
N VAL A 259 21.59 2.74 -10.91
CA VAL A 259 22.22 1.59 -11.57
C VAL A 259 23.73 1.58 -11.31
N ARG A 260 24.39 2.74 -11.40
CA ARG A 260 25.83 2.86 -11.12
C ARG A 260 26.14 2.52 -9.66
N LYS A 261 25.39 3.11 -8.71
CA LYS A 261 25.67 2.96 -7.28
C LYS A 261 25.38 1.55 -6.75
N PHE A 262 24.29 0.94 -7.20
CA PHE A 262 23.85 -0.38 -6.74
C PHE A 262 24.04 -1.48 -7.80
N SER A 263 25.09 -1.38 -8.62
CA SER A 263 25.39 -2.29 -9.74
C SER A 263 25.53 -3.76 -9.33
N HIS A 264 25.83 -4.03 -8.06
CA HIS A 264 25.92 -5.38 -7.49
C HIS A 264 24.55 -6.06 -7.28
N HIS A 265 23.46 -5.29 -7.27
CA HIS A 265 22.12 -5.82 -7.05
C HIS A 265 21.43 -6.12 -8.40
N PRO A 266 20.72 -7.25 -8.57
CA PRO A 266 20.05 -7.60 -9.84
C PRO A 266 18.99 -6.57 -10.27
N ASN A 267 18.42 -5.85 -9.31
CA ASN A 267 17.40 -4.81 -9.53
C ASN A 267 17.78 -3.49 -8.83
N PRO A 268 18.86 -2.80 -9.29
CA PRO A 268 19.50 -1.70 -8.58
C PRO A 268 18.56 -0.50 -8.30
N VAL A 269 17.69 -0.19 -9.26
CA VAL A 269 16.75 0.95 -9.12
C VAL A 269 15.74 0.69 -8.01
N LEU A 270 15.08 -0.46 -8.05
CA LEU A 270 14.08 -0.81 -7.04
C LEU A 270 14.73 -1.08 -5.68
N HIS A 271 15.92 -1.69 -5.66
CA HIS A 271 16.70 -1.85 -4.43
C HIS A 271 16.97 -0.49 -3.75
N GLY A 272 17.45 0.50 -4.52
CA GLY A 272 17.70 1.85 -3.99
C GLY A 272 16.43 2.51 -3.46
N LEU A 273 15.34 2.48 -4.24
CA LEU A 273 14.07 3.11 -3.86
C LEU A 273 13.43 2.45 -2.63
N ILE A 274 13.29 1.12 -2.67
CA ILE A 274 12.58 0.35 -1.62
C ILE A 274 13.44 0.26 -0.36
N GLY A 275 14.72 -0.04 -0.50
CA GLY A 275 15.64 -0.14 0.63
C GLY A 275 15.79 1.18 1.41
N SER A 276 15.64 2.33 0.72
CA SER A 276 15.59 3.65 1.39
C SER A 276 14.36 3.82 2.28
N LEU A 277 13.23 3.18 1.95
CA LEU A 277 12.02 3.23 2.77
C LEU A 277 12.08 2.24 3.93
N LEU A 278 12.66 1.08 3.71
CA LEU A 278 12.88 0.08 4.77
C LEU A 278 13.85 0.59 5.84
N GLU A 279 14.83 1.42 5.49
CA GLU A 279 15.69 2.11 6.45
C GLU A 279 14.90 3.07 7.36
N ASP A 280 13.80 3.63 6.87
CA ASP A 280 12.99 4.57 7.64
C ASP A 280 12.24 3.93 8.82
N SER A 281 12.00 2.62 8.78
CA SER A 281 11.28 1.93 9.85
C SER A 281 11.71 0.47 10.01
N PRO A 282 12.25 0.09 11.17
CA PRO A 282 12.60 -1.31 11.45
C PRO A 282 11.36 -2.20 11.67
N THR A 283 10.19 -1.63 11.89
CA THR A 283 8.90 -2.34 12.07
C THR A 283 8.05 -2.29 10.80
N GLY A 284 8.66 -1.92 9.66
CA GLY A 284 7.95 -1.56 8.44
C GLY A 284 8.17 -2.52 7.28
N CYS A 285 7.13 -2.65 6.48
CA CYS A 285 7.15 -3.27 5.17
C CYS A 285 6.77 -2.25 4.08
N VAL A 286 7.00 -2.63 2.83
CA VAL A 286 6.70 -1.79 1.67
C VAL A 286 5.68 -2.49 0.79
N LEU A 287 4.55 -1.82 0.56
CA LEU A 287 3.47 -2.30 -0.31
C LEU A 287 3.83 -2.06 -1.77
N LEU A 288 4.19 -3.11 -2.47
CA LEU A 288 4.57 -3.07 -3.87
C LEU A 288 3.48 -3.72 -4.74
N GLY A 289 2.92 -2.95 -5.66
CA GLY A 289 1.98 -3.48 -6.66
C GLY A 289 2.71 -4.44 -7.61
N GLN A 290 2.19 -5.64 -7.77
CA GLN A 290 2.72 -6.67 -8.66
C GLN A 290 1.59 -7.12 -9.59
N ARG A 291 1.81 -7.07 -10.89
CA ARG A 291 0.78 -7.30 -11.91
C ARG A 291 1.03 -8.53 -12.77
N ASN A 292 2.23 -9.05 -12.75
CA ASN A 292 2.66 -10.22 -13.51
C ASN A 292 3.80 -10.95 -12.78
N ILE A 293 4.15 -12.12 -13.26
CA ILE A 293 5.15 -13.00 -12.65
C ILE A 293 6.53 -12.33 -12.61
N GLU A 294 6.94 -11.60 -13.67
CA GLU A 294 8.24 -10.92 -13.69
C GLU A 294 8.36 -9.92 -12.55
N GLN A 295 7.29 -9.20 -12.21
CA GLN A 295 7.28 -8.27 -11.08
C GLN A 295 7.36 -8.99 -9.73
N VAL A 296 6.79 -10.18 -9.60
CA VAL A 296 6.97 -11.04 -8.42
C VAL A 296 8.43 -11.50 -8.31
N GLU A 297 9.02 -11.96 -9.42
CA GLU A 297 10.42 -12.38 -9.47
C GLU A 297 11.38 -11.24 -9.08
N VAL A 298 11.07 -10.00 -9.48
CA VAL A 298 11.80 -8.81 -9.03
C VAL A 298 11.57 -8.57 -7.55
N ALA A 299 10.33 -8.60 -7.08
CA ALA A 299 9.97 -8.31 -5.69
C ALA A 299 10.67 -9.24 -4.69
N LYS A 300 10.82 -10.53 -5.01
CA LYS A 300 11.51 -11.50 -4.13
C LYS A 300 13.00 -11.21 -3.94
N THR A 301 13.62 -10.42 -4.81
CA THR A 301 15.02 -10.01 -4.69
C THR A 301 15.22 -8.78 -3.81
N LEU A 302 14.13 -8.11 -3.45
CA LEU A 302 14.11 -6.89 -2.63
C LEU A 302 13.92 -7.25 -1.15
N GLY A 303 13.99 -6.24 -0.29
CA GLY A 303 13.63 -6.39 1.12
C GLY A 303 14.76 -6.10 2.09
N ASP A 304 15.95 -5.80 1.60
CA ASP A 304 17.06 -5.30 2.44
C ASP A 304 16.93 -3.78 2.61
N ALA A 305 17.01 -3.32 3.87
CA ALA A 305 17.15 -1.90 4.18
C ALA A 305 18.53 -1.41 3.74
N LEU A 306 18.60 -0.19 3.20
CA LEU A 306 19.88 0.47 2.94
C LEU A 306 20.55 0.94 4.23
N SER A 307 21.85 1.25 4.14
CA SER A 307 22.51 2.06 5.16
C SER A 307 21.88 3.46 5.25
N LYS A 308 22.01 4.14 6.39
CA LYS A 308 21.55 5.54 6.55
C LYS A 308 22.20 6.47 5.52
N GLU A 309 23.48 6.24 5.21
CA GLU A 309 24.23 7.02 4.22
C GLU A 309 23.63 6.82 2.81
N ASP A 310 23.45 5.59 2.38
CA ASP A 310 22.90 5.28 1.06
C ASP A 310 21.44 5.72 0.93
N SER A 311 20.62 5.52 1.97
CA SER A 311 19.25 6.02 2.03
C SER A 311 19.21 7.56 1.91
N GLY A 312 20.08 8.25 2.63
CA GLY A 312 20.22 9.70 2.53
C GLY A 312 20.63 10.15 1.12
N TRP A 313 21.58 9.45 0.50
CA TRP A 313 22.00 9.74 -0.87
C TRP A 313 20.84 9.55 -1.88
N VAL A 314 20.10 8.45 -1.80
CA VAL A 314 18.93 8.21 -2.68
C VAL A 314 17.89 9.31 -2.48
N LYS A 315 17.51 9.63 -1.24
CA LYS A 315 16.52 10.67 -0.95
C LYS A 315 16.95 12.04 -1.50
N ASN A 316 18.24 12.38 -1.40
CA ASN A 316 18.79 13.63 -1.94
C ASN A 316 18.76 13.65 -3.47
N LEU A 317 19.00 12.53 -4.14
CA LEU A 317 18.93 12.42 -5.60
C LEU A 317 17.54 12.79 -6.13
N TYR A 318 16.47 12.40 -5.42
CA TYR A 318 15.08 12.66 -5.77
C TYR A 318 14.51 13.98 -5.23
N ARG A 319 15.29 14.77 -4.47
CA ARG A 319 14.88 16.07 -3.92
C ARG A 319 15.53 17.27 -4.61
N LYS A 320 16.65 17.10 -5.27
CA LYS A 320 17.52 18.18 -5.79
C LYS A 320 16.90 19.13 -6.82
N ASN A 321 15.73 18.83 -7.39
CA ASN A 321 15.14 19.63 -8.47
C ASN A 321 13.82 20.35 -8.15
N HIS A 322 13.38 20.38 -6.89
CA HIS A 322 12.22 21.21 -6.51
C HIS A 322 12.58 22.67 -6.21
N SER A 323 13.86 23.07 -6.34
CA SER A 323 14.39 24.39 -5.96
C SER A 323 14.85 25.23 -7.16
N LYS A 324 14.32 24.99 -8.37
CA LYS A 324 14.59 25.87 -9.52
C LYS A 324 13.33 26.14 -10.31
#